data_bf7a6f140ee652f4ea9b32a40ec5e777
#
_entry.id   bf7a6f140ee652f4ea9b32a40ec5e777
#
_cell.length_a   1.000
_cell.length_b   1.000
_cell.length_c   1.000
_cell.angle_alpha   90.00
_cell.angle_beta   90.00
_cell.angle_gamma   90.00
#
_symmetry.space_group_name_H-M   'P 1'
#
loop_
_entity.id
_entity.type
_entity.pdbx_description
1 polymer ?
#
loop_
_entity_poly.entity_id
_entity_poly.type
_entity_poly.pdbx_seq_one_letter_code
_entity_poly.pdbx_strand_id
1 'polypeptide(L)'
;MKELYGILKLRAEVFVVEQNCPYQDLDDKDQVSYHLFLKDDDEIIAVLRIIPENISYGEMSIGRLVVKKHYRRRGISKFMMDKAMGFILDVLKKDKIRLSGQAYLRDFYISLGFKKVSQLYLEDGIEHYEFLYEI
;
A
#
# COMPACT_ATOMS: atom_id res chain seq x y z
N MET A 1 -6.32 16.08 10.82
CA MET A 1 -5.68 15.36 11.94
C MET A 1 -6.42 14.08 12.34
N LYS A 2 -7.75 14.14 12.40
CA LYS A 2 -8.55 12.94 12.75
C LYS A 2 -8.35 11.80 11.76
N GLU A 3 -8.38 12.10 10.47
CA GLU A 3 -8.18 11.08 9.43
C GLU A 3 -6.77 10.50 9.49
N LEU A 4 -5.77 11.35 9.65
CA LEU A 4 -4.38 10.87 9.75
C LEU A 4 -4.21 9.95 10.95
N TYR A 5 -4.77 10.32 12.10
CA TYR A 5 -4.70 9.47 13.28
C TYR A 5 -5.36 8.11 13.03
N GLY A 6 -6.53 8.09 12.40
CA GLY A 6 -7.24 6.85 12.06
C GLY A 6 -6.45 5.98 11.08
N ILE A 7 -5.80 6.59 10.10
CA ILE A 7 -4.93 5.88 9.16
C ILE A 7 -3.77 5.20 9.91
N LEU A 8 -3.07 5.94 10.75
CA LEU A 8 -1.92 5.41 11.49
C LEU A 8 -2.34 4.34 12.49
N LYS A 9 -3.50 4.53 13.12
CA LYS A 9 -4.05 3.54 14.05
C LYS A 9 -4.34 2.21 13.35
N LEU A 10 -4.99 2.24 12.18
CA LEU A 10 -5.28 1.02 11.43
C LEU A 10 -3.98 0.34 10.96
N ARG A 11 -3.01 1.10 10.49
CA ARG A 11 -1.72 0.55 10.08
C ARG A 11 -1.02 -0.16 11.24
N ALA A 12 -0.98 0.45 12.41
CA ALA A 12 -0.36 -0.16 13.58
C ALA A 12 -1.11 -1.44 14.00
N GLU A 13 -2.45 -1.41 13.98
CA GLU A 13 -3.27 -2.57 14.33
C GLU A 13 -2.95 -3.78 13.44
N VAL A 14 -2.79 -3.58 12.13
CA VAL A 14 -2.55 -4.67 11.19
C VAL A 14 -1.08 -5.03 11.08
N PHE A 15 -0.21 -4.07 10.81
CA PHE A 15 1.19 -4.36 10.51
C PHE A 15 2.00 -4.73 11.73
N VAL A 16 1.73 -4.12 12.88
CA VAL A 16 2.51 -4.38 14.09
C VAL A 16 1.82 -5.41 14.97
N VAL A 17 0.56 -5.19 15.30
CA VAL A 17 -0.14 -6.04 16.27
C VAL A 17 -0.61 -7.36 15.64
N GLU A 18 -1.41 -7.29 14.58
CA GLU A 18 -1.98 -8.49 13.96
C GLU A 18 -0.90 -9.39 13.35
N GLN A 19 0.09 -8.82 12.66
CA GLN A 19 1.18 -9.58 12.03
C GLN A 19 2.27 -9.96 13.02
N ASN A 20 2.15 -9.50 14.28
CA ASN A 20 3.14 -9.74 15.32
C ASN A 20 4.55 -9.38 14.83
N CYS A 21 4.69 -8.20 14.24
CA CYS A 21 5.94 -7.73 13.64
C CYS A 21 6.34 -6.40 14.30
N PRO A 22 7.14 -6.43 15.37
CA PRO A 22 7.50 -5.20 16.10
C PRO A 22 8.55 -4.40 15.34
N TYR A 23 8.10 -3.47 14.49
CA TYR A 23 8.98 -2.56 13.76
C TYR A 23 8.38 -1.16 13.79
N GLN A 24 9.18 -0.17 13.39
CA GLN A 24 8.73 1.21 13.33
C GLN A 24 7.96 1.44 12.03
N ASP A 25 6.62 1.51 12.11
CA ASP A 25 5.78 1.76 10.93
C ASP A 25 5.92 3.16 10.38
N LEU A 26 6.18 4.14 11.24
CA LEU A 26 6.35 5.53 10.84
C LEU A 26 7.76 5.73 10.28
N ASP A 27 7.88 6.07 9.00
CA ASP A 27 9.14 6.09 8.26
C ASP A 27 9.47 7.45 7.64
N ASP A 28 8.79 8.51 8.10
CA ASP A 28 8.94 9.89 7.63
C ASP A 28 8.52 10.12 6.18
N LYS A 29 7.82 9.17 5.56
CA LYS A 29 7.31 9.31 4.20
C LYS A 29 5.86 9.76 4.16
N ASP A 30 5.15 9.71 5.28
CA ASP A 30 3.72 10.02 5.31
C ASP A 30 3.45 11.49 5.00
N GLN A 31 4.34 12.39 5.39
CA GLN A 31 4.16 13.84 5.21
C GLN A 31 4.21 14.26 3.74
N VAL A 32 4.90 13.49 2.89
CA VAL A 32 5.05 13.79 1.46
C VAL A 32 4.16 12.92 0.58
N SER A 33 3.41 12.00 1.17
CA SER A 33 2.59 11.04 0.43
C SER A 33 1.15 11.49 0.31
N TYR A 34 0.45 10.98 -0.74
CA TYR A 34 -1.00 11.05 -0.80
C TYR A 34 -1.55 9.86 -0.03
N HIS A 35 -2.66 10.08 0.66
CA HIS A 35 -3.31 9.03 1.47
C HIS A 35 -4.71 8.76 0.92
N LEU A 36 -4.95 7.52 0.49
CA LEU A 36 -6.27 7.07 0.12
C LEU A 36 -6.84 6.24 1.26
N PHE A 37 -8.05 6.56 1.69
CA PHE A 37 -8.70 5.82 2.76
C PHE A 37 -10.18 5.66 2.49
N LEU A 38 -10.76 4.63 3.12
CA LEU A 38 -12.17 4.32 3.01
C LEU A 38 -12.76 4.32 4.42
N LYS A 39 -13.87 5.02 4.60
CA LYS A 39 -14.58 5.08 5.87
C LYS A 39 -15.87 4.27 5.82
N ASP A 40 -16.22 3.66 6.96
CA ASP A 40 -17.54 3.15 7.24
C ASP A 40 -18.02 3.98 8.46
N ASP A 41 -19.00 4.86 8.23
CA ASP A 41 -19.35 5.93 9.18
C ASP A 41 -18.12 6.78 9.51
N ASP A 42 -17.70 6.85 10.77
CA ASP A 42 -16.52 7.62 11.17
C ASP A 42 -15.26 6.76 11.30
N GLU A 43 -15.37 5.47 11.02
CA GLU A 43 -14.24 4.54 11.18
C GLU A 43 -13.48 4.38 9.86
N ILE A 44 -12.16 4.52 9.90
CA ILE A 44 -11.32 4.22 8.76
C ILE A 44 -11.09 2.71 8.72
N ILE A 45 -11.51 2.06 7.61
CA ILE A 45 -11.51 0.61 7.49
C ILE A 45 -10.53 0.10 6.43
N ALA A 46 -9.99 0.98 5.59
CA ALA A 46 -8.98 0.64 4.60
C ALA A 46 -8.13 1.85 4.29
N VAL A 47 -6.85 1.63 4.06
CA VAL A 47 -5.90 2.71 3.72
C VAL A 47 -4.87 2.21 2.73
N LEU A 48 -4.27 3.13 1.99
CA LEU A 48 -2.99 2.98 1.33
C LEU A 48 -2.34 4.36 1.19
N ARG A 49 -1.05 4.38 0.90
CA ARG A 49 -0.39 5.65 0.58
C ARG A 49 0.24 5.57 -0.81
N ILE A 50 0.23 6.71 -1.48
CA ILE A 50 0.87 6.89 -2.78
C ILE A 50 2.09 7.76 -2.54
N ILE A 51 3.26 7.23 -2.83
CA ILE A 51 4.53 7.89 -2.56
C ILE A 51 5.05 8.48 -3.86
N PRO A 52 5.37 9.79 -3.88
CA PRO A 52 5.89 10.45 -5.08
C PRO A 52 7.19 9.84 -5.57
N GLU A 53 7.54 10.14 -6.82
CA GLU A 53 8.82 9.74 -7.41
C GLU A 53 10.00 10.20 -6.57
N ASN A 54 11.07 9.40 -6.59
CA ASN A 54 12.35 9.72 -5.96
C ASN A 54 12.34 9.81 -4.43
N ILE A 55 11.34 9.17 -3.80
CA ILE A 55 11.29 9.03 -2.34
C ILE A 55 11.69 7.60 -1.95
N SER A 56 10.87 6.59 -2.31
CA SER A 56 11.21 5.17 -2.07
C SER A 56 11.97 4.58 -3.25
N TYR A 57 11.54 4.91 -4.44
CA TYR A 57 12.10 4.45 -5.72
C TYR A 57 12.14 5.63 -6.67
N GLY A 58 12.78 5.46 -7.83
CA GLY A 58 12.71 6.47 -8.89
C GLY A 58 11.30 6.67 -9.40
N GLU A 59 10.50 5.61 -9.44
CA GLU A 59 9.12 5.63 -9.89
C GLU A 59 8.17 6.02 -8.76
N MET A 60 6.90 6.30 -9.13
CA MET A 60 5.83 6.38 -8.15
C MET A 60 5.71 5.04 -7.41
N SER A 61 5.24 5.08 -6.17
CA SER A 61 5.05 3.86 -5.40
C SER A 61 3.72 3.87 -4.65
N ILE A 62 3.22 2.67 -4.35
CA ILE A 62 2.05 2.47 -3.50
C ILE A 62 2.50 1.57 -2.35
N GLY A 63 2.11 1.91 -1.14
CA GLY A 63 2.47 1.09 0.01
C GLY A 63 1.46 1.19 1.14
N ARG A 64 1.73 0.44 2.19
CA ARG A 64 0.92 0.42 3.41
C ARG A 64 -0.56 0.16 3.10
N LEU A 65 -0.84 -0.74 2.15
CA LEU A 65 -2.21 -1.16 1.85
C LEU A 65 -2.70 -2.09 2.95
N VAL A 66 -3.74 -1.70 3.64
CA VAL A 66 -4.39 -2.55 4.66
C VAL A 66 -5.90 -2.41 4.59
N VAL A 67 -6.59 -3.50 4.93
CA VAL A 67 -8.03 -3.53 5.13
C VAL A 67 -8.27 -4.10 6.52
N LYS A 68 -9.14 -3.44 7.28
CA LYS A 68 -9.50 -3.88 8.62
C LYS A 68 -10.09 -5.30 8.57
N LYS A 69 -9.75 -6.14 9.56
CA LYS A 69 -10.02 -7.57 9.53
C LYS A 69 -11.45 -7.95 9.14
N HIS A 70 -12.46 -7.30 9.73
CA HIS A 70 -13.86 -7.64 9.48
C HIS A 70 -14.38 -7.20 8.11
N TYR A 71 -13.59 -6.43 7.36
CA TYR A 71 -13.96 -5.92 6.03
C TYR A 71 -13.24 -6.64 4.91
N ARG A 72 -12.42 -7.65 5.23
CA ARG A 72 -11.65 -8.40 4.23
C ARG A 72 -12.55 -9.34 3.43
N ARG A 73 -12.03 -9.82 2.28
CA ARG A 73 -12.71 -10.73 1.36
C ARG A 73 -13.95 -10.12 0.70
N ARG A 74 -13.97 -8.80 0.56
CA ARG A 74 -15.06 -8.06 -0.09
C ARG A 74 -14.58 -7.28 -1.32
N GLY A 75 -13.35 -7.54 -1.79
CA GLY A 75 -12.78 -6.86 -2.95
C GLY A 75 -12.29 -5.44 -2.66
N ILE A 76 -12.16 -5.04 -1.40
CA ILE A 76 -11.77 -3.68 -1.03
C ILE A 76 -10.32 -3.39 -1.43
N SER A 77 -9.40 -4.34 -1.25
CA SER A 77 -8.00 -4.15 -1.64
C SER A 77 -7.88 -3.86 -3.14
N LYS A 78 -8.60 -4.61 -3.98
CA LYS A 78 -8.62 -4.38 -5.42
C LYS A 78 -9.20 -3.02 -5.75
N PHE A 79 -10.31 -2.66 -5.11
CA PHE A 79 -10.94 -1.34 -5.28
C PHE A 79 -9.96 -0.22 -4.94
N MET A 80 -9.27 -0.33 -3.81
CA MET A 80 -8.28 0.66 -3.37
C MET A 80 -7.13 0.79 -4.36
N MET A 81 -6.59 -0.36 -4.82
CA MET A 81 -5.50 -0.35 -5.79
C MET A 81 -5.94 0.24 -7.13
N ASP A 82 -7.12 -0.13 -7.62
CA ASP A 82 -7.64 0.43 -8.88
C ASP A 82 -7.77 1.95 -8.79
N LYS A 83 -8.26 2.47 -7.65
CA LYS A 83 -8.40 3.92 -7.45
C LYS A 83 -7.04 4.61 -7.38
N ALA A 84 -6.08 4.02 -6.67
CA ALA A 84 -4.72 4.58 -6.54
C ALA A 84 -4.01 4.59 -7.89
N MET A 85 -4.09 3.49 -8.64
CA MET A 85 -3.47 3.40 -9.96
C MET A 85 -4.09 4.40 -10.92
N GLY A 86 -5.43 4.53 -10.91
CA GLY A 86 -6.12 5.53 -11.72
C GLY A 86 -5.68 6.95 -11.40
N PHE A 87 -5.50 7.27 -10.12
CA PHE A 87 -5.01 8.59 -9.71
C PHE A 87 -3.60 8.85 -10.24
N ILE A 88 -2.70 7.88 -10.11
CA ILE A 88 -1.33 8.03 -10.60
C ILE A 88 -1.28 8.21 -12.11
N LEU A 89 -2.02 7.37 -12.85
CA LEU A 89 -1.97 7.35 -14.31
C LEU A 89 -2.74 8.51 -14.92
N ASP A 90 -3.93 8.81 -14.42
CA ASP A 90 -4.85 9.76 -15.06
C ASP A 90 -4.73 11.18 -14.49
N VAL A 91 -4.51 11.33 -13.20
CA VAL A 91 -4.43 12.65 -12.56
C VAL A 91 -2.98 13.15 -12.52
N LEU A 92 -2.07 12.32 -12.03
CA LEU A 92 -0.65 12.71 -11.93
C LEU A 92 0.09 12.52 -13.24
N LYS A 93 -0.50 11.82 -14.23
CA LYS A 93 0.09 11.60 -15.56
C LYS A 93 1.44 10.89 -15.50
N LYS A 94 1.57 9.92 -14.62
CA LYS A 94 2.74 9.05 -14.52
C LYS A 94 2.44 7.72 -15.17
N ASP A 95 3.47 7.02 -15.63
CA ASP A 95 3.31 5.78 -16.41
C ASP A 95 3.95 4.55 -15.76
N LYS A 96 4.58 4.71 -14.60
CA LYS A 96 5.25 3.60 -13.90
C LYS A 96 4.95 3.65 -12.41
N ILE A 97 4.75 2.47 -11.83
CA ILE A 97 4.52 2.30 -10.40
C ILE A 97 5.36 1.12 -9.92
N ARG A 98 6.25 1.35 -8.95
CA ARG A 98 7.05 0.29 -8.34
C ARG A 98 6.65 0.17 -6.88
N LEU A 99 6.51 -1.07 -6.41
CA LEU A 99 6.18 -1.30 -5.00
C LEU A 99 6.87 -2.54 -4.47
N SER A 100 6.96 -2.60 -3.14
CA SER A 100 7.39 -3.77 -2.40
C SER A 100 6.13 -4.42 -1.82
N GLY A 101 5.87 -5.67 -2.19
CA GLY A 101 4.69 -6.40 -1.74
C GLY A 101 5.06 -7.71 -1.07
N GLN A 102 4.27 -8.10 -0.08
CA GLN A 102 4.48 -9.38 0.60
C GLN A 102 4.33 -10.53 -0.40
N ALA A 103 5.24 -11.51 -0.30
CA ALA A 103 5.35 -12.57 -1.30
C ALA A 103 4.06 -13.38 -1.48
N TYR A 104 3.29 -13.58 -0.41
CA TYR A 104 2.05 -14.34 -0.51
C TYR A 104 0.95 -13.61 -1.30
N LEU A 105 1.13 -12.32 -1.57
CA LEU A 105 0.20 -11.52 -2.38
C LEU A 105 0.63 -11.40 -3.84
N ARG A 106 1.62 -12.19 -4.27
CA ARG A 106 2.13 -12.12 -5.64
C ARG A 106 1.04 -12.19 -6.70
N ASP A 107 0.14 -13.17 -6.59
CA ASP A 107 -0.91 -13.36 -7.59
C ASP A 107 -1.88 -12.16 -7.62
N PHE A 108 -2.12 -11.54 -6.48
CA PHE A 108 -2.93 -10.34 -6.40
C PHE A 108 -2.31 -9.20 -7.21
N TYR A 109 -1.01 -8.93 -7.03
CA TYR A 109 -0.34 -7.86 -7.77
C TYR A 109 -0.24 -8.17 -9.26
N ILE A 110 0.01 -9.43 -9.63
CA ILE A 110 0.05 -9.84 -11.03
C ILE A 110 -1.33 -9.64 -11.67
N SER A 111 -2.42 -9.92 -10.95
CA SER A 111 -3.78 -9.73 -11.47
C SER A 111 -4.09 -8.26 -11.76
N LEU A 112 -3.40 -7.34 -11.12
CA LEU A 112 -3.56 -5.89 -11.35
C LEU A 112 -2.69 -5.37 -12.50
N GLY A 113 -1.86 -6.23 -13.10
CA GLY A 113 -0.99 -5.86 -14.21
C GLY A 113 0.47 -5.61 -13.82
N PHE A 114 0.82 -5.81 -12.57
CA PHE A 114 2.21 -5.69 -12.13
C PHE A 114 3.02 -6.90 -12.56
N LYS A 115 4.33 -6.70 -12.74
CA LYS A 115 5.29 -7.78 -12.97
C LYS A 115 6.21 -7.88 -11.76
N LYS A 116 6.56 -9.10 -11.37
CA LYS A 116 7.58 -9.33 -10.35
C LYS A 116 8.95 -9.01 -10.97
N VAL A 117 9.71 -8.10 -10.36
CA VAL A 117 10.98 -7.60 -10.91
C VAL A 117 12.15 -7.79 -9.97
N SER A 118 12.02 -8.58 -8.93
CA SER A 118 13.12 -8.89 -8.01
C SER A 118 13.08 -10.34 -7.58
N GLN A 119 14.16 -10.76 -6.96
CA GLN A 119 14.20 -12.03 -6.23
C GLN A 119 13.52 -11.84 -4.88
N LEU A 120 13.24 -12.95 -4.20
CA LEU A 120 12.69 -12.93 -2.85
C LEU A 120 13.68 -12.25 -1.90
N TYR A 121 13.16 -11.35 -1.05
CA TYR A 121 13.96 -10.73 0.00
C TYR A 121 13.12 -10.59 1.26
N LEU A 122 13.80 -10.36 2.39
CA LEU A 122 13.12 -10.15 3.67
C LEU A 122 13.04 -8.65 3.96
N GLU A 123 11.85 -8.20 4.35
CA GLU A 123 11.60 -6.85 4.84
C GLU A 123 10.89 -7.00 6.18
N ASP A 124 11.54 -6.54 7.24
CA ASP A 124 11.07 -6.74 8.62
C ASP A 124 10.77 -8.22 8.92
N GLY A 125 11.60 -9.12 8.39
CA GLY A 125 11.46 -10.56 8.60
C GLY A 125 10.38 -11.23 7.77
N ILE A 126 9.65 -10.50 6.92
CA ILE A 126 8.57 -11.02 6.09
C ILE A 126 9.05 -11.08 4.64
N GLU A 127 8.74 -12.19 3.96
CA GLU A 127 9.12 -12.38 2.56
C GLU A 127 8.41 -11.40 1.64
N HIS A 128 9.17 -10.75 0.77
CA HIS A 128 8.69 -9.73 -0.16
C HIS A 128 9.28 -9.92 -1.55
N TYR A 129 8.61 -9.32 -2.54
CA TYR A 129 9.13 -9.08 -3.88
C TYR A 129 8.91 -7.62 -4.27
N GLU A 130 9.73 -7.11 -5.17
CA GLU A 130 9.39 -5.86 -5.86
C GLU A 130 8.53 -6.17 -7.08
N PHE A 131 7.57 -5.29 -7.32
CA PHE A 131 6.65 -5.37 -8.46
C PHE A 131 6.67 -4.04 -9.21
N LEU A 132 6.56 -4.13 -10.54
CA LEU A 132 6.55 -2.95 -11.42
C LEU A 132 5.34 -3.01 -12.34
N TYR A 133 4.61 -1.90 -12.41
CA TYR A 133 3.57 -1.66 -13.40
C TYR A 133 4.08 -0.57 -14.34
N GLU A 134 3.95 -0.77 -15.64
CA GLU A 134 4.22 0.27 -16.64
C GLU A 134 3.29 0.10 -17.83
N ILE A 135 2.87 1.23 -18.37
CA ILE A 135 2.00 1.27 -19.54
C ILE A 135 2.81 0.93 -20.79
#